data_321ba870d1c52ed839de424e233f2431
#
_entry.id   321ba870d1c52ed839de424e233f2431
#
_cell.length_a   1.000
_cell.length_b   1.000
_cell.length_c   1.000
_cell.angle_alpha   90.00
_cell.angle_beta   90.00
_cell.angle_gamma   90.00
#
_symmetry.space_group_name_H-M   'P 1'
#
loop_
_entity.id
_entity.type
_entity.pdbx_description
1 polymer ?
#
loop_
_entity_poly.entity_id
_entity_poly.type
_entity_poly.pdbx_seq_one_letter_code
_entity_poly.pdbx_strand_id
1 'polypeptide(L)'
;MFNIHGFSQINKKIGDKAGTELIERYHNGIISILGEDQDPDKNGFLSSFGGDTGAIIFKKHLKDELLAYLSSVEFSIITDKGNEEILVLYSHCGLNTDLEGYDSPRKILDSVSLPLNIARKTPGVKCIEYDETFKKKFEMQQKVESWYKDALRDEEFLVYYQPKVELKQYKLFGAEALVRWVHKEIMVYPDQFIPVLENNLSIKYLDLYMLNHVCADIKRWIAEGKEVPQVSVNLSRATLNMNNLVDIITTTIDKYGIPRRLIQIELTESASDAANEELRPLVEGLNREGISTAVDDFGTGFSS
;
A
#
# COMPACT_ATOMS: atom_id res chain seq x y z
N MET A 1 -11.14 17.54 -7.27
CA MET A 1 -11.05 16.96 -8.63
C MET A 1 -11.56 15.53 -8.58
N PHE A 2 -12.28 15.07 -9.58
CA PHE A 2 -12.87 13.72 -9.62
C PHE A 2 -12.72 13.07 -10.99
N ASN A 3 -12.88 11.74 -11.02
CA ASN A 3 -12.91 10.93 -12.24
C ASN A 3 -13.91 9.79 -12.03
N ILE A 4 -14.87 9.61 -12.94
CA ILE A 4 -15.89 8.56 -12.88
C ILE A 4 -15.21 7.21 -13.09
N HIS A 5 -15.38 6.29 -12.14
CA HIS A 5 -14.72 4.98 -12.21
C HIS A 5 -15.22 4.13 -13.36
N GLY A 6 -14.29 3.56 -14.12
CA GLY A 6 -14.61 2.58 -15.18
C GLY A 6 -15.43 3.13 -16.35
N PHE A 7 -15.56 4.46 -16.50
CA PHE A 7 -16.44 5.08 -17.49
C PHE A 7 -16.18 4.58 -18.93
N SER A 8 -14.93 4.35 -19.30
CA SER A 8 -14.60 3.79 -20.63
C SER A 8 -15.24 2.43 -20.90
N GLN A 9 -15.37 1.57 -19.87
CA GLN A 9 -16.04 0.27 -19.99
C GLN A 9 -17.55 0.44 -20.06
N ILE A 10 -18.10 1.35 -19.23
CA ILE A 10 -19.51 1.70 -19.23
C ILE A 10 -19.91 2.23 -20.61
N ASN A 11 -19.14 3.18 -21.15
CA ASN A 11 -19.40 3.79 -22.45
C ASN A 11 -19.41 2.75 -23.59
N LYS A 12 -18.47 1.80 -23.58
CA LYS A 12 -18.47 0.68 -24.54
C LYS A 12 -19.73 -0.19 -24.45
N LYS A 13 -20.30 -0.34 -23.26
CA LYS A 13 -21.49 -1.14 -23.02
C LYS A 13 -22.77 -0.44 -23.50
N ILE A 14 -22.95 0.84 -23.13
CA ILE A 14 -24.17 1.58 -23.39
C ILE A 14 -24.22 2.30 -24.76
N GLY A 15 -23.05 2.60 -25.33
CA GLY A 15 -22.85 3.36 -26.57
C GLY A 15 -22.44 4.81 -26.32
N ASP A 16 -21.88 5.45 -27.33
CA ASP A 16 -21.26 6.77 -27.21
C ASP A 16 -22.27 7.88 -26.97
N LYS A 17 -23.46 7.81 -27.58
CA LYS A 17 -24.51 8.80 -27.39
C LYS A 17 -25.09 8.70 -25.97
N ALA A 18 -25.44 7.50 -25.52
CA ALA A 18 -25.93 7.27 -24.16
C ALA A 18 -24.85 7.61 -23.11
N GLY A 19 -23.57 7.35 -23.41
CA GLY A 19 -22.46 7.74 -22.55
C GLY A 19 -22.30 9.25 -22.40
N THR A 20 -22.47 10.00 -23.47
CA THR A 20 -22.46 11.48 -23.42
C THR A 20 -23.60 12.00 -22.56
N GLU A 21 -24.84 11.50 -22.77
CA GLU A 21 -25.99 11.86 -21.95
C GLU A 21 -25.76 11.52 -20.48
N LEU A 22 -25.16 10.38 -20.17
CA LEU A 22 -24.87 9.94 -18.80
C LEU A 22 -23.90 10.92 -18.09
N ILE A 23 -22.83 11.37 -18.80
CA ILE A 23 -21.91 12.39 -18.26
C ILE A 23 -22.64 13.71 -18.00
N GLU A 24 -23.45 14.18 -18.94
CA GLU A 24 -24.23 15.42 -18.77
C GLU A 24 -25.16 15.33 -17.56
N ARG A 25 -25.88 14.23 -17.40
CA ARG A 25 -26.75 14.00 -16.24
C ARG A 25 -25.96 13.92 -14.93
N TYR A 26 -24.79 13.29 -14.95
CA TYR A 26 -23.88 13.26 -13.80
C TYR A 26 -23.41 14.64 -13.41
N HIS A 27 -23.00 15.47 -14.37
CA HIS A 27 -22.59 16.85 -14.14
C HIS A 27 -23.76 17.72 -13.66
N ASN A 28 -24.95 17.54 -14.21
CA ASN A 28 -26.16 18.26 -13.78
C ASN A 28 -26.52 17.95 -12.33
N GLY A 29 -26.31 16.73 -11.85
CA GLY A 29 -26.46 16.39 -10.44
C GLY A 29 -25.50 17.16 -9.53
N ILE A 30 -24.25 17.31 -9.94
CA ILE A 30 -23.27 18.15 -9.21
C ILE A 30 -23.69 19.63 -9.26
N ILE A 31 -24.12 20.14 -10.42
CA ILE A 31 -24.58 21.51 -10.59
C ILE A 31 -25.83 21.80 -9.72
N SER A 32 -26.72 20.83 -9.59
CA SER A 32 -27.90 20.98 -8.70
C SER A 32 -27.51 21.17 -7.23
N ILE A 33 -26.44 20.53 -6.77
CA ILE A 33 -25.91 20.70 -5.41
C ILE A 33 -25.23 22.06 -5.27
N LEU A 34 -24.52 22.54 -6.29
CA LEU A 34 -23.80 23.80 -6.29
C LEU A 34 -24.74 25.01 -6.46
N GLY A 35 -25.93 24.82 -7.05
CA GLY A 35 -26.83 25.85 -7.52
C GLY A 35 -26.63 26.11 -9.02
N GLU A 36 -27.78 26.32 -9.73
CA GLU A 36 -27.78 26.42 -11.20
C GLU A 36 -26.99 27.63 -11.73
N ASP A 37 -26.84 28.71 -10.93
CA ASP A 37 -26.06 29.90 -11.27
C ASP A 37 -24.52 29.63 -11.26
N GLN A 38 -24.07 28.52 -10.65
CA GLN A 38 -22.66 28.14 -10.50
C GLN A 38 -21.79 29.34 -10.08
N ASP A 39 -22.27 30.09 -9.10
CA ASP A 39 -21.61 31.29 -8.60
C ASP A 39 -20.51 30.91 -7.59
N PRO A 40 -19.21 31.17 -7.91
CA PRO A 40 -18.11 30.85 -7.00
C PRO A 40 -18.20 31.55 -5.64
N ASP A 41 -18.84 32.74 -5.60
CA ASP A 41 -18.98 33.52 -4.37
C ASP A 41 -20.08 32.98 -3.46
N LYS A 42 -21.07 32.27 -4.02
CA LYS A 42 -22.16 31.65 -3.26
C LYS A 42 -21.81 30.22 -2.84
N ASN A 43 -21.80 29.28 -3.78
CA ASN A 43 -21.66 27.86 -3.50
C ASN A 43 -20.47 27.23 -4.21
N GLY A 44 -20.13 27.67 -5.41
CA GLY A 44 -19.03 27.12 -6.22
C GLY A 44 -19.42 26.86 -7.67
N PHE A 45 -18.52 26.21 -8.38
CA PHE A 45 -18.72 25.84 -9.78
C PHE A 45 -18.04 24.53 -10.16
N LEU A 46 -18.54 23.89 -11.22
CA LEU A 46 -17.97 22.71 -11.86
C LEU A 46 -17.20 23.11 -13.13
N SER A 47 -16.01 22.59 -13.31
CA SER A 47 -15.25 22.66 -14.55
C SER A 47 -14.98 21.24 -15.08
N SER A 48 -15.34 20.98 -16.35
CA SER A 48 -15.05 19.72 -17.02
C SER A 48 -13.69 19.78 -17.69
N PHE A 49 -12.86 18.74 -17.52
CA PHE A 49 -11.59 18.56 -18.25
C PHE A 49 -11.75 17.63 -19.46
N GLY A 50 -12.99 17.29 -19.80
CA GLY A 50 -13.35 16.37 -20.88
C GLY A 50 -13.60 14.95 -20.39
N GLY A 51 -14.56 14.29 -21.00
CA GLY A 51 -14.96 12.93 -20.67
C GLY A 51 -15.44 12.80 -19.21
N ASP A 52 -14.84 11.85 -18.50
CA ASP A 52 -15.21 11.41 -17.16
C ASP A 52 -14.48 12.16 -16.03
N THR A 53 -13.75 13.23 -16.35
CA THR A 53 -12.91 13.96 -15.39
C THR A 53 -13.37 15.41 -15.23
N GLY A 54 -13.51 15.88 -13.97
CA GLY A 54 -13.87 17.26 -13.67
C GLY A 54 -13.23 17.77 -12.37
N ALA A 55 -13.31 19.08 -12.19
CA ALA A 55 -12.96 19.74 -10.94
C ALA A 55 -14.13 20.55 -10.41
N ILE A 56 -14.29 20.55 -9.10
CA ILE A 56 -15.32 21.29 -8.39
C ILE A 56 -14.63 22.23 -7.41
N ILE A 57 -14.95 23.51 -7.47
CA ILE A 57 -14.67 24.45 -6.39
C ILE A 57 -15.99 24.68 -5.66
N PHE A 58 -15.98 24.56 -4.33
CA PHE A 58 -17.22 24.59 -3.55
C PHE A 58 -17.00 25.14 -2.14
N LYS A 59 -18.04 25.66 -1.52
CA LYS A 59 -18.04 26.10 -0.13
C LYS A 59 -18.09 24.90 0.82
N LYS A 60 -17.37 24.99 1.93
CA LYS A 60 -17.15 23.90 2.90
C LYS A 60 -18.43 23.18 3.34
N HIS A 61 -19.55 23.86 3.46
CA HIS A 61 -20.82 23.28 3.90
C HIS A 61 -21.40 22.25 2.91
N LEU A 62 -20.97 22.26 1.64
CA LEU A 62 -21.42 21.32 0.61
C LEU A 62 -20.53 20.06 0.53
N LYS A 63 -19.46 19.97 1.35
CA LYS A 63 -18.49 18.88 1.29
C LYS A 63 -19.15 17.51 1.37
N ASP A 64 -19.96 17.30 2.41
CA ASP A 64 -20.51 15.97 2.69
C ASP A 64 -21.54 15.56 1.64
N GLU A 65 -22.36 16.49 1.14
CA GLU A 65 -23.33 16.22 0.09
C GLU A 65 -22.66 15.88 -1.24
N LEU A 66 -21.64 16.64 -1.63
CA LEU A 66 -20.84 16.36 -2.83
C LEU A 66 -20.11 15.02 -2.73
N LEU A 67 -19.49 14.72 -1.59
CA LEU A 67 -18.82 13.44 -1.39
C LEU A 67 -19.79 12.26 -1.40
N ALA A 68 -20.98 12.41 -0.83
CA ALA A 68 -22.04 11.40 -0.90
C ALA A 68 -22.43 11.13 -2.36
N TYR A 69 -22.69 12.18 -3.14
CA TYR A 69 -23.01 12.07 -4.57
C TYR A 69 -21.89 11.40 -5.36
N LEU A 70 -20.64 11.84 -5.18
CA LEU A 70 -19.48 11.26 -5.86
C LEU A 70 -19.23 9.81 -5.47
N SER A 71 -19.64 9.39 -4.27
CA SER A 71 -19.40 8.04 -3.76
C SER A 71 -20.36 6.99 -4.35
N SER A 72 -21.59 7.38 -4.68
CA SER A 72 -22.59 6.47 -5.27
C SER A 72 -23.81 7.26 -5.76
N VAL A 73 -24.11 7.15 -7.03
CA VAL A 73 -25.32 7.71 -7.63
C VAL A 73 -25.87 6.76 -8.69
N GLU A 74 -27.17 6.60 -8.72
CA GLU A 74 -27.89 5.72 -9.64
C GLU A 74 -28.51 6.49 -10.79
N PHE A 75 -28.37 5.94 -12.01
CA PHE A 75 -29.00 6.45 -13.22
C PHE A 75 -29.72 5.34 -13.97
N SER A 76 -30.98 5.61 -14.39
CA SER A 76 -31.60 4.85 -15.48
C SER A 76 -31.26 5.52 -16.80
N ILE A 77 -30.72 4.76 -17.76
CA ILE A 77 -30.30 5.24 -19.08
C ILE A 77 -30.83 4.32 -20.17
N ILE A 78 -31.17 4.90 -21.32
CA ILE A 78 -31.49 4.14 -22.54
C ILE A 78 -30.22 4.02 -23.36
N THR A 79 -29.76 2.78 -23.57
CA THR A 79 -28.57 2.49 -24.37
C THR A 79 -28.76 2.86 -25.83
N ASP A 80 -27.70 3.00 -26.61
CA ASP A 80 -27.77 3.24 -28.05
C ASP A 80 -28.48 2.11 -28.81
N LYS A 81 -28.65 0.95 -28.19
CA LYS A 81 -29.43 -0.20 -28.70
C LYS A 81 -30.90 -0.18 -28.29
N GLY A 82 -31.34 0.86 -27.55
CA GLY A 82 -32.71 1.03 -27.10
C GLY A 82 -33.10 0.24 -25.85
N ASN A 83 -32.18 -0.38 -25.14
CA ASN A 83 -32.44 -1.08 -23.89
C ASN A 83 -32.34 -0.10 -22.70
N GLU A 84 -33.25 -0.21 -21.73
CA GLU A 84 -33.11 0.49 -20.45
C GLU A 84 -32.14 -0.26 -19.55
N GLU A 85 -31.18 0.47 -18.96
CA GLU A 85 -30.23 -0.06 -17.96
C GLU A 85 -30.17 0.88 -16.75
N ILE A 86 -30.04 0.26 -15.56
CA ILE A 86 -29.79 0.94 -14.30
C ILE A 86 -28.29 0.84 -14.01
N LEU A 87 -27.62 1.96 -13.85
CA LEU A 87 -26.18 2.06 -13.59
C LEU A 87 -25.93 2.76 -12.27
N VAL A 88 -25.11 2.17 -11.42
CA VAL A 88 -24.60 2.82 -10.22
C VAL A 88 -23.19 3.34 -10.53
N LEU A 89 -23.03 4.64 -10.50
CA LEU A 89 -21.74 5.31 -10.72
C LEU A 89 -21.13 5.74 -9.40
N TYR A 90 -19.79 5.68 -9.35
CA TYR A 90 -19.01 6.37 -8.33
C TYR A 90 -17.75 6.97 -8.96
N SER A 91 -17.21 7.98 -8.31
CA SER A 91 -15.99 8.65 -8.75
C SER A 91 -14.87 8.44 -7.73
N HIS A 92 -13.65 8.32 -8.23
CA HIS A 92 -12.48 8.63 -7.42
C HIS A 92 -12.33 10.13 -7.30
N CYS A 93 -11.91 10.62 -6.14
CA CYS A 93 -11.67 12.06 -5.95
C CYS A 93 -10.39 12.36 -5.16
N GLY A 94 -9.78 13.47 -5.54
CA GLY A 94 -8.77 14.17 -4.76
C GLY A 94 -9.36 15.46 -4.25
N LEU A 95 -9.29 15.70 -2.95
CA LEU A 95 -9.88 16.83 -2.25
C LEU A 95 -8.79 17.65 -1.58
N ASN A 96 -8.92 18.97 -1.60
CA ASN A 96 -8.16 19.89 -0.77
C ASN A 96 -9.12 20.89 -0.15
N THR A 97 -9.16 20.95 1.17
CA THR A 97 -10.04 21.83 1.94
C THR A 97 -9.33 23.05 2.51
N ASP A 98 -8.00 23.11 2.38
CA ASP A 98 -7.17 24.23 2.77
C ASP A 98 -6.45 24.79 1.53
N LEU A 99 -6.95 25.94 1.06
CA LEU A 99 -6.38 26.63 -0.11
C LEU A 99 -5.54 27.84 0.28
N GLU A 100 -5.31 28.09 1.57
CA GLU A 100 -4.45 29.18 2.02
C GLU A 100 -2.99 28.95 1.60
N GLY A 101 -2.32 30.05 1.23
CA GLY A 101 -0.89 30.01 0.85
C GLY A 101 -0.57 29.51 -0.56
N TYR A 102 -1.58 29.15 -1.36
CA TYR A 102 -1.34 28.82 -2.77
C TYR A 102 -1.18 30.09 -3.60
N ASP A 103 -0.04 30.20 -4.30
CA ASP A 103 0.34 31.33 -5.15
C ASP A 103 -0.07 31.19 -6.61
N SER A 104 -0.61 30.02 -7.00
CA SER A 104 -1.02 29.77 -8.37
C SER A 104 -2.12 28.71 -8.48
N PRO A 105 -3.05 28.85 -9.47
CA PRO A 105 -4.07 27.85 -9.76
C PRO A 105 -3.48 26.46 -10.07
N ARG A 106 -2.30 26.42 -10.68
CA ARG A 106 -1.60 25.16 -11.01
C ARG A 106 -1.28 24.37 -9.76
N LYS A 107 -0.74 25.00 -8.73
CA LYS A 107 -0.43 24.33 -7.46
C LYS A 107 -1.68 23.79 -6.76
N ILE A 108 -2.81 24.50 -6.88
CA ILE A 108 -4.10 24.01 -6.38
C ILE A 108 -4.51 22.74 -7.15
N LEU A 109 -4.42 22.75 -8.48
CA LEU A 109 -4.73 21.58 -9.30
C LEU A 109 -3.80 20.41 -8.99
N ASP A 110 -2.51 20.67 -8.81
CA ASP A 110 -1.52 19.63 -8.43
C ASP A 110 -1.90 19.01 -7.08
N SER A 111 -2.35 19.80 -6.10
CA SER A 111 -2.76 19.34 -4.77
C SER A 111 -3.97 18.40 -4.79
N VAL A 112 -4.83 18.48 -5.78
CA VAL A 112 -6.00 17.59 -5.92
C VAL A 112 -5.80 16.48 -6.96
N SER A 113 -4.92 16.70 -7.95
CA SER A 113 -4.61 15.70 -8.97
C SER A 113 -3.80 14.53 -8.42
N LEU A 114 -2.83 14.81 -7.53
CA LEU A 114 -2.00 13.79 -6.92
C LEU A 114 -2.83 12.80 -6.08
N PRO A 115 -3.65 13.24 -5.09
CA PRO A 115 -4.49 12.32 -4.34
C PRO A 115 -5.54 11.61 -5.21
N LEU A 116 -6.09 12.26 -6.24
CA LEU A 116 -6.97 11.60 -7.21
C LEU A 116 -6.26 10.43 -7.91
N ASN A 117 -5.04 10.65 -8.39
CA ASN A 117 -4.27 9.60 -9.06
C ASN A 117 -3.93 8.43 -8.13
N ILE A 118 -3.69 8.69 -6.86
CA ILE A 118 -3.47 7.64 -5.86
C ILE A 118 -4.79 6.90 -5.57
N ALA A 119 -5.90 7.62 -5.36
CA ALA A 119 -7.22 7.01 -5.15
C ALA A 119 -7.61 6.05 -6.30
N ARG A 120 -7.35 6.45 -7.55
CA ARG A 120 -7.62 5.60 -8.74
C ARG A 120 -6.82 4.30 -8.77
N LYS A 121 -5.64 4.28 -8.15
CA LYS A 121 -4.73 3.12 -8.14
C LYS A 121 -4.90 2.25 -6.90
N THR A 122 -5.57 2.75 -5.87
CA THR A 122 -5.72 2.06 -4.59
C THR A 122 -7.09 1.38 -4.50
N PRO A 123 -7.18 0.05 -4.50
CA PRO A 123 -8.45 -0.67 -4.39
C PRO A 123 -9.24 -0.23 -3.14
N GLY A 124 -10.54 -0.03 -3.31
CA GLY A 124 -11.46 0.35 -2.21
C GLY A 124 -11.40 1.81 -1.77
N VAL A 125 -10.42 2.59 -2.21
CA VAL A 125 -10.29 4.02 -1.86
C VAL A 125 -11.00 4.86 -2.91
N LYS A 126 -12.04 5.61 -2.49
CA LYS A 126 -12.80 6.49 -3.39
C LYS A 126 -12.30 7.94 -3.36
N CYS A 127 -11.97 8.46 -2.19
CA CYS A 127 -11.51 9.83 -2.03
C CYS A 127 -10.29 9.93 -1.13
N ILE A 128 -9.34 10.80 -1.48
CA ILE A 128 -8.17 11.13 -0.65
C ILE A 128 -8.14 12.64 -0.48
N GLU A 129 -8.02 13.09 0.77
CA GLU A 129 -7.86 14.50 1.12
C GLU A 129 -6.37 14.87 1.18
N TYR A 130 -6.01 15.99 0.55
CA TYR A 130 -4.67 16.57 0.57
C TYR A 130 -4.52 17.45 1.81
N ASP A 131 -4.29 16.79 2.94
CA ASP A 131 -4.02 17.44 4.23
C ASP A 131 -2.52 17.35 4.61
N GLU A 132 -2.15 17.92 5.75
CA GLU A 132 -0.79 17.85 6.26
C GLU A 132 -0.31 16.43 6.54
N THR A 133 -1.20 15.52 6.90
CA THR A 133 -0.89 14.11 7.13
C THR A 133 -0.52 13.43 5.81
N PHE A 134 -1.33 13.67 4.78
CA PHE A 134 -1.07 13.17 3.42
C PHE A 134 0.24 13.72 2.88
N LYS A 135 0.50 15.03 3.01
CA LYS A 135 1.76 15.66 2.57
C LYS A 135 2.97 15.00 3.20
N LYS A 136 2.98 14.87 4.53
CA LYS A 136 4.08 14.24 5.28
C LYS A 136 4.30 12.78 4.85
N LYS A 137 3.22 12.02 4.70
CA LYS A 137 3.30 10.62 4.25
C LYS A 137 3.85 10.52 2.83
N PHE A 138 3.38 11.37 1.93
CA PHE A 138 3.84 11.38 0.54
C PHE A 138 5.30 11.81 0.42
N GLU A 139 5.72 12.86 1.14
CA GLU A 139 7.12 13.29 1.19
C GLU A 139 8.04 12.19 1.73
N MET A 140 7.60 11.47 2.77
CA MET A 140 8.37 10.36 3.31
C MET A 140 8.47 9.22 2.30
N GLN A 141 7.40 8.89 1.59
CA GLN A 141 7.43 7.91 0.52
C GLN A 141 8.48 8.27 -0.55
N GLN A 142 8.49 9.51 -1.02
CA GLN A 142 9.47 10.00 -2.01
C GLN A 142 10.92 9.90 -1.48
N LYS A 143 11.14 10.23 -0.20
CA LYS A 143 12.44 10.09 0.45
C LYS A 143 12.88 8.62 0.51
N VAL A 144 12.00 7.72 0.96
CA VAL A 144 12.27 6.28 1.01
C VAL A 144 12.65 5.75 -0.38
N GLU A 145 11.85 6.06 -1.41
CA GLU A 145 12.12 5.62 -2.78
C GLU A 145 13.49 6.12 -3.31
N SER A 146 13.87 7.36 -2.94
CA SER A 146 15.13 7.94 -3.38
C SER A 146 16.35 7.41 -2.62
N TRP A 147 16.23 7.11 -1.31
CA TRP A 147 17.34 6.70 -0.45
C TRP A 147 17.60 5.20 -0.46
N TYR A 148 16.58 4.39 -0.70
CA TYR A 148 16.58 2.94 -0.46
C TYR A 148 17.76 2.20 -1.12
N LYS A 149 18.05 2.48 -2.40
CA LYS A 149 19.12 1.77 -3.14
C LYS A 149 20.49 2.04 -2.56
N ASP A 150 20.74 3.28 -2.19
CA ASP A 150 22.01 3.69 -1.56
C ASP A 150 22.09 3.15 -0.14
N ALA A 151 20.98 3.20 0.61
CA ALA A 151 20.89 2.68 1.97
C ALA A 151 21.22 1.17 2.08
N LEU A 152 20.78 0.35 1.10
CA LEU A 152 21.19 -1.06 1.04
C LEU A 152 22.67 -1.24 0.79
N ARG A 153 23.25 -0.47 -0.13
CA ARG A 153 24.68 -0.52 -0.46
C ARG A 153 25.56 -0.05 0.70
N ASP A 154 25.13 1.00 1.39
CA ASP A 154 25.87 1.68 2.43
C ASP A 154 25.60 1.10 3.82
N GLU A 155 24.89 -0.05 3.89
CA GLU A 155 24.57 -0.83 5.11
C GLU A 155 23.84 -0.03 6.19
N GLU A 156 22.92 0.87 5.78
CA GLU A 156 22.13 1.69 6.71
C GLU A 156 21.02 0.90 7.43
N PHE A 157 20.70 -0.32 6.98
CA PHE A 157 19.74 -1.20 7.63
C PHE A 157 20.42 -2.06 8.69
N LEU A 158 19.98 -1.89 9.93
CA LEU A 158 20.50 -2.60 11.10
C LEU A 158 19.55 -3.71 11.53
N VAL A 159 20.12 -4.81 12.01
CA VAL A 159 19.34 -5.90 12.62
C VAL A 159 19.26 -5.69 14.12
N TYR A 160 18.05 -5.54 14.65
CA TYR A 160 17.75 -5.57 16.07
C TYR A 160 17.14 -6.91 16.42
N TYR A 161 17.46 -7.43 17.59
CA TYR A 161 16.98 -8.72 18.04
C TYR A 161 16.04 -8.55 19.21
N GLN A 162 14.76 -8.91 19.01
CA GLN A 162 13.77 -8.95 20.09
C GLN A 162 13.78 -10.34 20.72
N PRO A 163 14.10 -10.48 22.04
CA PRO A 163 14.20 -11.77 22.67
C PRO A 163 12.84 -12.44 22.82
N LYS A 164 12.78 -13.75 22.52
CA LYS A 164 11.65 -14.63 22.79
C LYS A 164 11.95 -15.44 24.05
N VAL A 165 11.12 -15.29 25.09
CA VAL A 165 11.35 -15.86 26.42
C VAL A 165 10.28 -16.88 26.77
N GLU A 166 10.69 -18.05 27.26
CA GLU A 166 9.77 -19.03 27.82
C GLU A 166 9.24 -18.56 29.17
N LEU A 167 7.91 -18.43 29.31
CA LEU A 167 7.28 -17.87 30.50
C LEU A 167 7.43 -18.71 31.76
N LYS A 168 7.54 -20.04 31.65
CA LYS A 168 7.65 -20.93 32.81
C LYS A 168 9.02 -20.89 33.48
N GLN A 169 10.09 -20.79 32.69
CA GLN A 169 11.46 -20.84 33.17
C GLN A 169 12.22 -19.53 33.03
N TYR A 170 11.60 -18.53 32.38
CA TYR A 170 12.21 -17.22 32.04
C TYR A 170 13.54 -17.38 31.27
N LYS A 171 13.61 -18.42 30.44
CA LYS A 171 14.80 -18.69 29.62
C LYS A 171 14.60 -18.14 28.21
N LEU A 172 15.69 -17.59 27.68
CA LEU A 172 15.75 -17.21 26.27
C LEU A 172 15.68 -18.47 25.41
N PHE A 173 14.68 -18.61 24.54
CA PHE A 173 14.58 -19.73 23.62
C PHE A 173 14.73 -19.32 22.15
N GLY A 174 14.57 -18.03 21.84
CA GLY A 174 14.67 -17.49 20.48
C GLY A 174 14.86 -15.98 20.47
N ALA A 175 15.01 -15.45 19.27
CA ALA A 175 14.96 -14.02 19.05
C ALA A 175 14.31 -13.73 17.69
N GLU A 176 13.63 -12.59 17.56
CA GLU A 176 13.13 -12.09 16.29
C GLU A 176 14.04 -11.01 15.75
N ALA A 177 14.45 -11.16 14.48
CA ALA A 177 15.25 -10.17 13.78
C ALA A 177 14.35 -9.08 13.19
N LEU A 178 14.48 -7.88 13.71
CA LEU A 178 13.70 -6.70 13.34
C LEU A 178 14.59 -5.69 12.63
N VAL A 179 14.17 -5.24 11.46
CA VAL A 179 14.90 -4.20 10.72
C VAL A 179 14.75 -2.84 11.38
N ARG A 180 15.85 -2.08 11.39
CA ARG A 180 15.88 -0.65 11.75
C ARG A 180 16.68 0.09 10.68
N TRP A 181 16.17 1.19 10.19
CA TRP A 181 16.86 1.99 9.18
C TRP A 181 17.37 3.30 9.79
N VAL A 182 18.68 3.52 9.70
CA VAL A 182 19.32 4.75 10.16
C VAL A 182 19.93 5.47 8.95
N HIS A 183 19.25 6.49 8.47
CA HIS A 183 19.73 7.32 7.37
C HIS A 183 20.31 8.63 7.90
N LYS A 184 21.61 8.85 7.73
CA LYS A 184 22.31 10.09 8.18
C LYS A 184 21.92 10.48 9.61
N GLU A 185 22.04 9.53 10.55
CA GLU A 185 21.69 9.68 11.98
C GLU A 185 20.18 9.84 12.29
N ILE A 186 19.31 9.80 11.29
CA ILE A 186 17.85 9.83 11.46
C ILE A 186 17.31 8.41 11.45
N MET A 187 16.57 8.04 12.48
CA MET A 187 15.82 6.78 12.52
C MET A 187 14.59 6.89 11.60
N VAL A 188 14.54 6.07 10.54
CA VAL A 188 13.36 5.87 9.70
C VAL A 188 12.64 4.64 10.24
N TYR A 189 11.39 4.81 10.66
CA TYR A 189 10.62 3.73 11.29
C TYR A 189 10.05 2.74 10.27
N PRO A 190 9.89 1.45 10.62
CA PRO A 190 9.39 0.42 9.71
C PRO A 190 8.06 0.74 9.04
N ASP A 191 7.11 1.33 9.77
CA ASP A 191 5.81 1.77 9.26
C ASP A 191 5.89 2.86 8.18
N GLN A 192 7.02 3.56 8.08
CA GLN A 192 7.28 4.58 7.07
C GLN A 192 7.88 4.02 5.78
N PHE A 193 8.69 2.96 5.85
CA PHE A 193 9.40 2.44 4.67
C PHE A 193 8.91 1.07 4.18
N ILE A 194 8.49 0.17 5.07
CA ILE A 194 8.03 -1.17 4.66
C ILE A 194 6.89 -1.09 3.65
N PRO A 195 5.78 -0.33 3.87
CA PRO A 195 4.71 -0.25 2.89
C PRO A 195 5.14 0.30 1.53
N VAL A 196 6.13 1.21 1.51
CA VAL A 196 6.67 1.77 0.27
C VAL A 196 7.42 0.69 -0.52
N LEU A 197 8.27 -0.09 0.17
CA LEU A 197 9.06 -1.16 -0.44
C LEU A 197 8.20 -2.34 -0.88
N GLU A 198 7.12 -2.64 -0.17
CA GLU A 198 6.13 -3.64 -0.58
C GLU A 198 5.40 -3.23 -1.85
N ASN A 199 4.91 -1.99 -1.92
CA ASN A 199 4.18 -1.46 -3.07
C ASN A 199 4.99 -1.50 -4.38
N ASN A 200 6.30 -1.27 -4.31
CA ASN A 200 7.20 -1.32 -5.46
C ASN A 200 7.96 -2.65 -5.60
N LEU A 201 7.62 -3.66 -4.79
CA LEU A 201 8.21 -5.00 -4.76
C LEU A 201 9.72 -5.03 -4.47
N SER A 202 10.29 -3.96 -3.95
CA SER A 202 11.71 -3.91 -3.58
C SER A 202 12.00 -4.48 -2.19
N ILE A 203 10.97 -4.69 -1.38
CA ILE A 203 11.07 -5.30 -0.05
C ILE A 203 11.82 -6.64 -0.07
N LYS A 204 11.70 -7.44 -1.12
CA LYS A 204 12.39 -8.72 -1.29
C LYS A 204 13.93 -8.61 -1.18
N TYR A 205 14.50 -7.50 -1.59
CA TYR A 205 15.94 -7.28 -1.47
C TYR A 205 16.33 -6.99 -0.02
N LEU A 206 15.46 -6.29 0.72
CA LEU A 206 15.64 -6.04 2.14
C LEU A 206 15.50 -7.33 2.95
N ASP A 207 14.52 -8.18 2.64
CA ASP A 207 14.34 -9.46 3.33
C ASP A 207 15.58 -10.37 3.18
N LEU A 208 16.11 -10.47 1.96
CA LEU A 208 17.33 -11.23 1.71
C LEU A 208 18.58 -10.58 2.34
N TYR A 209 18.64 -9.25 2.38
CA TYR A 209 19.67 -8.51 3.11
C TYR A 209 19.63 -8.85 4.60
N MET A 210 18.44 -8.80 5.23
CA MET A 210 18.24 -9.17 6.63
C MET A 210 18.67 -10.61 6.91
N LEU A 211 18.27 -11.57 6.08
CA LEU A 211 18.69 -12.96 6.22
C LEU A 211 20.22 -13.10 6.17
N ASN A 212 20.89 -12.42 5.25
CA ASN A 212 22.36 -12.42 5.16
C ASN A 212 23.01 -11.89 6.44
N HIS A 213 22.54 -10.77 6.97
CA HIS A 213 23.09 -10.16 8.19
C HIS A 213 22.84 -11.01 9.42
N VAL A 214 21.65 -11.59 9.56
CA VAL A 214 21.34 -12.55 10.64
C VAL A 214 22.28 -13.77 10.58
N CYS A 215 22.51 -14.34 9.40
CA CYS A 215 23.45 -15.45 9.25
C CYS A 215 24.89 -15.05 9.62
N ALA A 216 25.32 -13.83 9.26
CA ALA A 216 26.64 -13.32 9.62
C ALA A 216 26.77 -13.13 11.15
N ASP A 217 25.76 -12.58 11.80
CA ASP A 217 25.73 -12.42 13.25
C ASP A 217 25.75 -13.75 13.99
N ILE A 218 24.94 -14.72 13.58
CA ILE A 218 24.95 -16.08 14.15
C ILE A 218 26.34 -16.71 14.02
N LYS A 219 26.97 -16.62 12.84
CA LYS A 219 28.34 -17.12 12.63
C LYS A 219 29.33 -16.47 13.60
N ARG A 220 29.25 -15.15 13.79
CA ARG A 220 30.08 -14.40 14.72
C ARG A 220 29.86 -14.86 16.16
N TRP A 221 28.62 -15.01 16.61
CA TRP A 221 28.29 -15.45 17.97
C TRP A 221 28.79 -16.88 18.25
N ILE A 222 28.65 -17.79 17.28
CA ILE A 222 29.21 -19.16 17.39
C ILE A 222 30.74 -19.11 17.53
N ALA A 223 31.42 -18.30 16.72
CA ALA A 223 32.87 -18.13 16.78
C ALA A 223 33.35 -17.52 18.11
N GLU A 224 32.52 -16.68 18.74
CA GLU A 224 32.76 -16.14 20.09
C GLU A 224 32.43 -17.14 21.22
N GLY A 225 32.01 -18.36 20.89
CA GLY A 225 31.65 -19.40 21.87
C GLY A 225 30.33 -19.16 22.60
N LYS A 226 29.47 -18.31 22.06
CA LYS A 226 28.15 -18.02 22.64
C LYS A 226 27.16 -19.15 22.31
N GLU A 227 26.26 -19.42 23.25
CA GLU A 227 25.07 -20.23 22.99
C GLU A 227 24.07 -19.37 22.17
N VAL A 228 23.80 -19.79 20.94
CA VAL A 228 22.96 -19.02 20.00
C VAL A 228 21.58 -19.64 19.97
N PRO A 229 20.52 -18.88 20.36
CA PRO A 229 19.16 -19.33 20.23
C PRO A 229 18.72 -19.31 18.76
N GLN A 230 17.58 -19.91 18.46
CA GLN A 230 16.95 -19.78 17.15
C GLN A 230 16.57 -18.32 16.88
N VAL A 231 16.86 -17.84 15.65
CA VAL A 231 16.51 -16.49 15.23
C VAL A 231 15.48 -16.57 14.12
N SER A 232 14.35 -15.89 14.31
CA SER A 232 13.34 -15.75 13.26
C SER A 232 13.59 -14.53 12.40
N VAL A 233 13.32 -14.69 11.09
CA VAL A 233 13.44 -13.67 10.06
C VAL A 233 12.12 -13.57 9.32
N ASN A 234 11.58 -12.36 9.26
CA ASN A 234 10.36 -12.06 8.53
C ASN A 234 10.60 -12.06 7.02
N LEU A 235 9.71 -12.69 6.26
CA LEU A 235 9.67 -12.59 4.81
C LEU A 235 8.33 -12.00 4.34
N SER A 236 8.42 -10.98 3.51
CA SER A 236 7.26 -10.34 2.89
C SER A 236 6.62 -11.24 1.83
N ARG A 237 5.35 -10.98 1.52
CA ARG A 237 4.63 -11.67 0.45
C ARG A 237 5.34 -11.56 -0.91
N ALA A 238 6.01 -10.44 -1.19
CA ALA A 238 6.76 -10.26 -2.43
C ALA A 238 7.96 -11.23 -2.53
N THR A 239 8.59 -11.55 -1.40
CA THR A 239 9.68 -12.53 -1.31
C THR A 239 9.16 -13.95 -1.44
N LEU A 240 8.02 -14.27 -0.81
CA LEU A 240 7.41 -15.60 -0.90
C LEU A 240 7.05 -16.02 -2.32
N ASN A 241 6.79 -15.06 -3.20
CA ASN A 241 6.49 -15.29 -4.63
C ASN A 241 7.77 -15.43 -5.50
N MET A 242 8.96 -15.46 -4.92
CA MET A 242 10.19 -15.66 -5.67
C MET A 242 10.36 -17.12 -6.08
N ASN A 243 10.77 -17.34 -7.35
CA ASN A 243 11.15 -18.67 -7.80
C ASN A 243 12.39 -19.18 -7.04
N ASN A 244 12.42 -20.48 -6.74
CA ASN A 244 13.54 -21.15 -6.07
C ASN A 244 13.91 -20.53 -4.70
N LEU A 245 12.93 -20.02 -3.96
CA LEU A 245 13.18 -19.34 -2.67
C LEU A 245 13.84 -20.27 -1.65
N VAL A 246 13.48 -21.57 -1.60
CA VAL A 246 14.12 -22.56 -0.73
C VAL A 246 15.62 -22.63 -1.01
N ASP A 247 16.01 -22.70 -2.29
CA ASP A 247 17.43 -22.77 -2.69
C ASP A 247 18.18 -21.47 -2.34
N ILE A 248 17.53 -20.32 -2.50
CA ILE A 248 18.10 -19.02 -2.15
C ILE A 248 18.39 -18.97 -0.64
N ILE A 249 17.42 -19.36 0.19
CA ILE A 249 17.54 -19.35 1.65
C ILE A 249 18.63 -20.34 2.10
N THR A 250 18.56 -21.58 1.63
CA THR A 250 19.54 -22.62 2.00
C THR A 250 20.95 -22.25 1.58
N THR A 251 21.14 -21.77 0.35
CA THR A 251 22.44 -21.32 -0.16
C THR A 251 22.97 -20.14 0.68
N THR A 252 22.10 -19.22 1.10
CA THR A 252 22.49 -18.11 1.96
C THR A 252 22.98 -18.60 3.31
N ILE A 253 22.26 -19.51 3.97
CA ILE A 253 22.65 -20.09 5.27
C ILE A 253 23.95 -20.88 5.15
N ASP A 254 24.06 -21.73 4.13
CA ASP A 254 25.22 -22.60 3.90
C ASP A 254 26.51 -21.80 3.61
N LYS A 255 26.40 -20.66 2.94
CA LYS A 255 27.52 -19.71 2.72
C LYS A 255 28.20 -19.29 4.04
N TYR A 256 27.44 -19.19 5.12
CA TYR A 256 27.97 -18.84 6.44
C TYR A 256 28.40 -20.04 7.26
N GLY A 257 28.02 -21.27 6.86
CA GLY A 257 28.35 -22.52 7.55
C GLY A 257 27.68 -22.65 8.92
N ILE A 258 26.52 -22.05 9.11
CA ILE A 258 25.77 -22.12 10.36
C ILE A 258 24.75 -23.27 10.32
N PRO A 259 24.38 -23.85 11.47
CA PRO A 259 23.32 -24.86 11.52
C PRO A 259 21.97 -24.26 11.08
N ARG A 260 21.32 -24.85 10.08
CA ARG A 260 20.04 -24.38 9.52
C ARG A 260 18.93 -24.28 10.56
N ARG A 261 18.94 -25.16 11.60
CA ARG A 261 17.98 -25.11 12.71
C ARG A 261 18.01 -23.81 13.53
N LEU A 262 19.07 -22.99 13.40
CA LEU A 262 19.16 -21.69 14.06
C LEU A 262 18.38 -20.59 13.34
N ILE A 263 17.88 -20.86 12.14
CA ILE A 263 17.02 -19.93 11.40
C ILE A 263 15.58 -20.45 11.43
N GLN A 264 14.65 -19.53 11.68
CA GLN A 264 13.22 -19.72 11.50
C GLN A 264 12.71 -18.67 10.50
N ILE A 265 11.85 -19.05 9.58
CA ILE A 265 11.22 -18.12 8.65
C ILE A 265 9.81 -17.79 9.18
N GLU A 266 9.54 -16.51 9.39
CA GLU A 266 8.21 -16.01 9.77
C GLU A 266 7.45 -15.50 8.54
N LEU A 267 6.21 -15.96 8.42
CA LEU A 267 5.28 -15.65 7.32
C LEU A 267 4.14 -14.82 7.88
N THR A 268 3.80 -13.70 7.27
CA THR A 268 2.67 -12.87 7.70
C THR A 268 1.32 -13.58 7.44
N GLU A 269 0.32 -13.39 8.31
CA GLU A 269 -1.03 -14.00 8.17
C GLU A 269 -1.68 -13.62 6.83
N SER A 270 -1.56 -12.37 6.39
CA SER A 270 -2.09 -11.92 5.10
C SER A 270 -1.51 -12.69 3.90
N ALA A 271 -0.37 -13.32 4.07
CA ALA A 271 0.21 -14.25 3.10
C ALA A 271 -0.39 -15.67 3.23
N SER A 272 -0.92 -16.04 4.42
CA SER A 272 -1.43 -17.38 4.70
C SER A 272 -2.89 -17.60 4.26
N ASP A 273 -3.76 -16.59 4.35
CA ASP A 273 -5.22 -16.76 4.13
C ASP A 273 -5.64 -16.96 2.68
N ALA A 274 -4.95 -16.33 1.72
CA ALA A 274 -5.27 -16.46 0.29
C ALA A 274 -4.48 -17.56 -0.42
N ALA A 275 -3.49 -18.17 0.25
CA ALA A 275 -2.42 -18.92 -0.40
C ALA A 275 -2.07 -20.24 0.33
N ASN A 276 -2.95 -20.79 1.16
CA ASN A 276 -2.66 -22.03 1.90
C ASN A 276 -2.16 -23.18 0.99
N GLU A 277 -2.63 -23.26 -0.26
CA GLU A 277 -2.14 -24.24 -1.23
C GLU A 277 -0.83 -23.80 -1.91
N GLU A 278 -0.64 -22.48 -2.12
CA GLU A 278 0.55 -21.94 -2.80
C GLU A 278 1.79 -21.92 -1.87
N LEU A 279 1.61 -21.64 -0.57
CA LEU A 279 2.72 -21.62 0.40
C LEU A 279 3.13 -23.00 0.91
N ARG A 280 2.25 -23.98 0.81
CA ARG A 280 2.52 -25.35 1.28
C ARG A 280 3.81 -25.95 0.71
N PRO A 281 4.10 -25.87 -0.61
CA PRO A 281 5.36 -26.39 -1.16
C PRO A 281 6.61 -25.70 -0.58
N LEU A 282 6.52 -24.39 -0.31
CA LEU A 282 7.60 -23.62 0.32
C LEU A 282 7.84 -24.10 1.75
N VAL A 283 6.78 -24.18 2.56
CA VAL A 283 6.86 -24.64 3.96
C VAL A 283 7.40 -26.07 4.03
N GLU A 284 6.89 -26.98 3.21
CA GLU A 284 7.38 -28.37 3.14
C GLU A 284 8.85 -28.43 2.65
N GLY A 285 9.22 -27.54 1.71
CA GLY A 285 10.60 -27.43 1.23
C GLY A 285 11.56 -26.98 2.33
N LEU A 286 11.25 -25.89 3.03
CA LEU A 286 12.06 -25.37 4.14
C LEU A 286 12.19 -26.40 5.28
N ASN A 287 11.08 -27.04 5.65
CA ASN A 287 11.09 -28.06 6.70
C ASN A 287 11.95 -29.28 6.33
N ARG A 288 11.94 -29.73 5.08
CA ARG A 288 12.85 -30.83 4.60
C ARG A 288 14.32 -30.44 4.72
N GLU A 289 14.63 -29.17 4.54
CA GLU A 289 15.99 -28.62 4.68
C GLU A 289 16.35 -28.28 6.15
N GLY A 290 15.48 -28.59 7.12
CA GLY A 290 15.72 -28.37 8.55
C GLY A 290 15.58 -26.92 9.00
N ILE A 291 14.85 -26.11 8.23
CA ILE A 291 14.51 -24.71 8.55
C ILE A 291 13.05 -24.69 9.01
N SER A 292 12.80 -24.25 10.24
CA SER A 292 11.43 -24.12 10.76
C SER A 292 10.72 -22.89 10.20
N THR A 293 9.40 -22.98 10.13
CA THR A 293 8.53 -21.88 9.73
C THR A 293 7.53 -21.53 10.84
N ALA A 294 7.15 -20.29 10.95
CA ALA A 294 6.10 -19.79 11.83
C ALA A 294 5.17 -18.84 11.08
N VAL A 295 3.94 -18.70 11.56
CA VAL A 295 3.00 -17.67 11.07
C VAL A 295 2.94 -16.58 12.10
N ASP A 296 3.18 -15.34 11.66
CA ASP A 296 3.13 -14.14 12.49
C ASP A 296 1.80 -13.40 12.31
N ASP A 297 1.45 -12.53 13.28
CA ASP A 297 0.23 -11.71 13.30
C ASP A 297 -1.10 -12.50 13.24
N PHE A 298 -1.12 -13.76 13.69
CA PHE A 298 -2.30 -14.61 13.65
C PHE A 298 -3.47 -13.99 14.43
N GLY A 299 -4.63 -13.79 13.75
CA GLY A 299 -5.85 -13.21 14.32
C GLY A 299 -5.98 -11.70 14.17
N THR A 300 -5.06 -11.01 13.49
CA THR A 300 -5.17 -9.57 13.17
C THR A 300 -5.86 -9.31 11.83
N GLY A 301 -5.97 -10.31 10.98
CA GLY A 301 -6.70 -10.29 9.71
C GLY A 301 -8.18 -10.63 9.86
N PHE A 302 -8.94 -10.55 8.78
CA PHE A 302 -10.40 -10.81 8.71
C PHE A 302 -10.79 -12.30 8.89
N SER A 303 -10.05 -13.07 9.67
CA SER A 303 -10.37 -14.47 9.98
C SER A 303 -11.35 -14.54 11.14
N SER A 304 -12.62 -14.37 10.81
CA SER A 304 -13.74 -14.76 11.70
C SER A 304 -14.76 -15.60 10.92
#